data_e8e5d9b14fc96e4644ae9221a828827e
#
_entry.id   e8e5d9b14fc96e4644ae9221a828827e
#
_cell.length_a   1.000
_cell.length_b   1.000
_cell.length_c   1.000
_cell.angle_alpha   90.00
_cell.angle_beta   90.00
_cell.angle_gamma   90.00
#
_symmetry.space_group_name_H-M   'P 1'
#
loop_
_entity.id
_entity.type
_entity.pdbx_description
1 polymer ?
#
loop_
_entity_poly.entity_id
_entity_poly.type
_entity_poly.pdbx_seq_one_letter_code
_entity_poly.pdbx_strand_id
1 'polypeptide(L)'
;MKVVFQGAGAIGLAAAALFGRRHEAVVVSRSESSTSDAVRARSVAYPRRVRSLGNRPMCREAVLGQSPARRGTVQGTGPARRVSVVDWAAVSSESWDLVVLTTRPGDLDDGVAASIVALRPGIIAITSQVDGDRSIAASMFPDSEILVFSPVLLSERTTGRTVSYWHPPGMPVFMASGRRGTVRGLRRRLGGLIVGVPAFVISAPPAVFIPYVAELSAREGNWASLRSHLRRPSRAAAEAVHAVTGVRMPMSDRAAGLVLDALERFVPIDVSEYAGRHFGRHEGQTLDMLDGWLSRAAERTAARAQRPTPAMRRSPTPTPAMRRSPTPTPVTGRSPVPAQSSALRELAQALRLRVTR
;
A
#
# COMPACT_ATOMS: atom_id res chain seq x y z
N MET A 1 13.54 -16.04 -16.95
CA MET A 1 12.68 -14.95 -17.46
C MET A 1 13.51 -13.71 -17.63
N LYS A 2 13.17 -12.93 -18.66
CA LYS A 2 13.70 -11.59 -18.89
C LYS A 2 12.70 -10.56 -18.38
N VAL A 3 13.13 -9.68 -17.47
CA VAL A 3 12.26 -8.71 -16.80
C VAL A 3 12.86 -7.31 -16.89
N VAL A 4 12.07 -6.38 -17.40
CA VAL A 4 12.42 -4.95 -17.43
C VAL A 4 11.68 -4.25 -16.28
N PHE A 5 12.41 -3.50 -15.47
CA PHE A 5 11.84 -2.58 -14.49
C PHE A 5 11.95 -1.16 -15.04
N GLN A 6 10.79 -0.55 -15.33
CA GLN A 6 10.73 0.85 -15.74
C GLN A 6 10.84 1.74 -14.49
N GLY A 7 11.83 2.62 -14.49
CA GLY A 7 12.07 3.57 -13.41
C GLY A 7 13.19 3.15 -12.46
N ALA A 8 14.29 3.92 -12.43
CA ALA A 8 15.42 3.71 -11.54
C ALA A 8 15.16 4.23 -10.12
N GLY A 9 13.92 4.16 -9.64
CA GLY A 9 13.53 4.47 -8.28
C GLY A 9 13.98 3.40 -7.27
N ALA A 10 13.74 3.65 -5.98
CA ALA A 10 14.16 2.73 -4.93
C ALA A 10 13.51 1.34 -5.05
N ILE A 11 12.20 1.29 -5.39
CA ILE A 11 11.47 0.02 -5.58
C ILE A 11 12.02 -0.74 -6.79
N GLY A 12 12.18 -0.07 -7.95
CA GLY A 12 12.66 -0.72 -9.18
C GLY A 12 14.03 -1.34 -9.01
N LEU A 13 14.97 -0.59 -8.44
CA LEU A 13 16.34 -1.07 -8.20
C LEU A 13 16.38 -2.21 -7.17
N ALA A 14 15.65 -2.11 -6.06
CA ALA A 14 15.61 -3.16 -5.05
C ALA A 14 14.98 -4.45 -5.61
N ALA A 15 13.88 -4.34 -6.35
CA ALA A 15 13.23 -5.47 -6.98
C ALA A 15 14.11 -6.11 -8.03
N ALA A 16 14.75 -5.32 -8.91
CA ALA A 16 15.68 -5.83 -9.92
C ALA A 16 16.85 -6.58 -9.28
N ALA A 17 17.41 -6.08 -8.17
CA ALA A 17 18.47 -6.79 -7.43
C ALA A 17 18.00 -8.14 -6.88
N LEU A 18 16.74 -8.25 -6.45
CA LEU A 18 16.17 -9.50 -5.95
C LEU A 18 15.88 -10.48 -7.10
N PHE A 19 15.30 -10.00 -8.19
CA PHE A 19 15.01 -10.79 -9.38
C PHE A 19 16.29 -11.27 -10.07
N GLY A 20 17.30 -10.42 -10.18
CA GLY A 20 18.60 -10.72 -10.79
C GLY A 20 19.42 -11.83 -10.09
N ARG A 21 18.90 -12.40 -9.01
CA ARG A 21 19.48 -13.60 -8.39
C ARG A 21 19.25 -14.88 -9.21
N ARG A 22 18.15 -14.93 -9.97
CA ARG A 22 17.70 -16.13 -10.67
C ARG A 22 17.19 -15.86 -12.08
N HIS A 23 17.03 -14.60 -12.44
CA HIS A 23 16.44 -14.15 -13.71
C HIS A 23 17.29 -13.03 -14.30
N GLU A 24 17.17 -12.82 -15.58
CA GLU A 24 17.71 -11.64 -16.22
C GLU A 24 16.80 -10.46 -15.88
N ALA A 25 17.35 -9.45 -15.21
CA ALA A 25 16.59 -8.30 -14.73
C ALA A 25 17.40 -7.02 -14.97
N VAL A 26 16.82 -6.09 -15.69
CA VAL A 26 17.39 -4.79 -15.97
C VAL A 26 16.46 -3.68 -15.50
N VAL A 27 17.04 -2.52 -15.20
CA VAL A 27 16.29 -1.31 -14.92
C VAL A 27 16.47 -0.35 -16.07
N VAL A 28 15.38 0.19 -16.59
CA VAL A 28 15.43 1.21 -17.64
C VAL A 28 15.09 2.57 -17.03
N SER A 29 15.92 3.58 -17.35
CA SER A 29 15.75 4.96 -16.92
C SER A 29 15.71 5.90 -18.13
N ARG A 30 15.12 7.09 -17.93
CA ARG A 30 15.12 8.17 -18.93
C ARG A 30 16.50 8.83 -19.12
N SER A 31 17.42 8.68 -18.16
CA SER A 31 18.75 9.26 -18.27
C SER A 31 19.58 8.49 -19.30
N GLU A 32 20.15 9.17 -20.26
CA GLU A 32 20.93 8.63 -21.39
C GLU A 32 22.23 7.91 -21.00
N SER A 33 22.60 7.88 -19.73
CA SER A 33 23.84 7.21 -19.32
C SER A 33 23.55 5.83 -18.74
N SER A 34 23.98 4.80 -19.46
CA SER A 34 24.12 3.45 -18.92
C SER A 34 25.01 3.47 -17.68
N THR A 35 24.43 3.14 -16.53
CA THR A 35 25.12 3.19 -15.24
C THR A 35 24.73 1.99 -14.39
N SER A 36 25.62 1.59 -13.48
CA SER A 36 25.27 0.58 -12.50
C SER A 36 25.04 1.20 -11.14
N ASP A 37 23.84 1.02 -10.59
CA ASP A 37 23.48 1.46 -9.26
C ASP A 37 23.78 0.36 -8.22
N ALA A 38 24.40 0.76 -7.10
CA ALA A 38 24.66 -0.15 -6.01
C ALA A 38 23.40 -0.35 -5.17
N VAL A 39 23.00 -1.60 -4.96
CA VAL A 39 21.85 -1.97 -4.14
C VAL A 39 22.33 -2.75 -2.92
N ARG A 40 22.02 -2.26 -1.72
CA ARG A 40 22.39 -2.88 -0.46
C ARG A 40 21.17 -3.40 0.27
N ALA A 41 21.22 -4.69 0.65
CA ALA A 41 20.24 -5.25 1.56
C ALA A 41 20.55 -4.81 2.99
N ARG A 42 19.55 -4.30 3.70
CA ARG A 42 19.60 -4.18 5.15
C ARG A 42 19.16 -5.49 5.76
N SER A 43 20.06 -6.19 6.43
CA SER A 43 19.73 -7.40 7.18
C SER A 43 19.51 -7.05 8.64
N VAL A 44 18.45 -7.62 9.23
CA VAL A 44 18.31 -7.68 10.69
C VAL A 44 19.03 -8.92 11.17
N ALA A 45 19.99 -8.75 12.06
CA ALA A 45 20.35 -9.83 12.94
C ALA A 45 19.19 -10.01 13.93
N TYR A 46 18.29 -10.92 13.67
CA TYR A 46 17.36 -11.36 14.70
C TYR A 46 18.21 -11.89 15.86
N PRO A 47 18.05 -11.37 17.09
CA PRO A 47 18.69 -11.99 18.21
C PRO A 47 18.15 -13.42 18.27
N ARG A 48 19.02 -14.42 18.08
CA ARG A 48 18.74 -15.83 18.35
C ARG A 48 18.45 -15.96 19.84
N ARG A 49 17.22 -15.69 20.24
CA ARG A 49 16.68 -16.09 21.54
C ARG A 49 15.56 -17.07 21.32
N VAL A 50 15.97 -18.30 21.03
CA VAL A 50 15.20 -19.46 21.42
C VAL A 50 16.09 -20.25 22.36
N ARG A 51 15.84 -20.08 23.64
CA ARG A 51 16.02 -21.00 24.79
C ARG A 51 16.06 -20.15 26.05
N SER A 52 15.10 -20.20 26.88
CA SER A 52 14.62 -21.21 27.77
C SER A 52 13.33 -20.74 28.42
N LEU A 53 12.33 -21.58 28.37
CA LEU A 53 11.24 -21.56 29.34
C LEU A 53 11.86 -21.89 30.71
N GLY A 54 12.04 -20.87 31.49
CA GLY A 54 12.46 -20.98 32.87
C GLY A 54 11.68 -19.96 33.69
N ASN A 55 10.74 -20.44 34.48
CA ASN A 55 10.02 -19.71 35.51
C ASN A 55 10.92 -18.76 36.26
N ARG A 56 10.54 -17.46 36.31
CA ARG A 56 10.85 -16.56 37.43
C ARG A 56 9.92 -15.36 37.50
N PRO A 57 9.65 -14.84 38.70
CA PRO A 57 8.46 -14.06 39.03
C PRO A 57 8.57 -12.59 38.72
N MET A 58 7.37 -11.99 38.63
CA MET A 58 7.17 -10.53 38.55
C MET A 58 7.86 -9.81 39.71
N CYS A 59 8.69 -8.83 39.39
CA CYS A 59 8.93 -7.68 40.22
C CYS A 59 8.51 -6.41 39.48
N ARG A 60 7.50 -5.76 40.04
CA ARG A 60 7.14 -4.38 39.77
C ARG A 60 8.29 -3.48 40.23
N GLU A 61 8.78 -2.62 39.33
CA GLU A 61 9.23 -1.28 39.73
C GLU A 61 9.05 -0.34 38.54
N ALA A 62 8.19 0.64 38.78
CA ALA A 62 7.99 1.77 37.91
C ALA A 62 9.11 2.77 38.18
N VAL A 63 9.94 3.05 37.19
CA VAL A 63 10.79 4.23 37.15
C VAL A 63 10.47 4.99 35.86
N LEU A 64 9.87 6.16 36.09
CA LEU A 64 9.66 7.21 35.10
C LEU A 64 11.03 7.76 34.63
N GLY A 65 11.15 7.89 33.31
CA GLY A 65 12.09 8.83 32.71
C GLY A 65 13.46 8.28 32.38
N GLN A 66 13.56 7.65 31.18
CA GLN A 66 14.72 7.80 30.29
C GLN A 66 14.37 7.08 28.98
N SER A 67 14.47 7.80 27.86
CA SER A 67 14.38 7.21 26.52
C SER A 67 15.34 6.02 26.44
N PRO A 68 14.89 4.84 25.97
CA PRO A 68 15.78 3.70 25.81
C PRO A 68 16.87 4.09 24.79
N ALA A 69 18.10 4.07 25.28
CA ALA A 69 19.28 4.24 24.45
C ALA A 69 19.15 3.35 23.21
N ARG A 70 19.29 3.98 22.03
CA ARG A 70 19.34 3.34 20.71
C ARG A 70 20.36 2.19 20.79
N ARG A 71 19.88 0.95 20.87
CA ARG A 71 20.75 -0.21 20.67
C ARG A 71 21.15 -0.17 19.21
N GLY A 72 22.46 0.04 18.99
CA GLY A 72 23.06 0.20 17.69
C GLY A 72 22.52 -0.83 16.70
N THR A 73 21.96 -0.33 15.62
CA THR A 73 21.57 -1.11 14.45
C THR A 73 22.88 -1.63 13.87
N VAL A 74 23.17 -2.92 14.04
CA VAL A 74 24.26 -3.56 13.30
C VAL A 74 23.85 -3.50 11.84
N GLN A 75 24.41 -2.56 11.10
CA GLN A 75 24.33 -2.55 9.65
C GLN A 75 25.04 -3.80 9.15
N GLY A 76 24.26 -4.82 8.85
CA GLY A 76 24.76 -5.97 8.11
C GLY A 76 25.14 -5.47 6.71
N THR A 77 26.41 -5.16 6.53
CA THR A 77 27.00 -4.83 5.23
C THR A 77 27.15 -6.10 4.41
N GLY A 78 26.04 -6.66 3.96
CA GLY A 78 26.10 -7.64 2.87
C GLY A 78 26.72 -6.96 1.64
N PRO A 79 27.45 -7.70 0.78
CA PRO A 79 28.07 -7.12 -0.40
C PRO A 79 27.01 -6.41 -1.23
N ALA A 80 27.31 -5.16 -1.63
CA ALA A 80 26.43 -4.39 -2.48
C ALA A 80 26.28 -5.13 -3.82
N ARG A 81 25.05 -5.35 -4.26
CA ARG A 81 24.79 -5.83 -5.63
C ARG A 81 24.72 -4.66 -6.58
N ARG A 82 25.36 -4.81 -7.72
CA ARG A 82 25.19 -3.87 -8.83
C ARG A 82 23.99 -4.29 -9.66
N VAL A 83 23.16 -3.32 -10.00
CA VAL A 83 22.02 -3.48 -10.91
C VAL A 83 22.32 -2.64 -12.15
N SER A 84 22.22 -3.24 -13.31
CA SER A 84 22.40 -2.54 -14.57
C SER A 84 21.21 -1.59 -14.77
N VAL A 85 21.52 -0.31 -14.95
CA VAL A 85 20.58 0.71 -15.38
C VAL A 85 20.97 1.08 -16.80
N VAL A 86 20.06 0.87 -17.73
CA VAL A 86 20.29 1.06 -19.16
C VAL A 86 19.25 2.03 -19.73
N ASP A 87 19.44 2.48 -20.93
CA ASP A 87 18.43 3.20 -21.71
C ASP A 87 17.46 2.26 -22.43
N TRP A 88 16.41 2.83 -23.03
CA TRP A 88 15.43 2.05 -23.79
C TRP A 88 16.03 1.43 -25.04
N ALA A 89 17.03 2.05 -25.68
CA ALA A 89 17.66 1.53 -26.89
C ALA A 89 18.36 0.20 -26.62
N ALA A 90 18.98 0.06 -25.46
CA ALA A 90 19.67 -1.17 -25.05
C ALA A 90 18.76 -2.40 -24.91
N VAL A 91 17.47 -2.19 -24.63
CA VAL A 91 16.48 -3.28 -24.44
C VAL A 91 15.59 -3.49 -25.66
N SER A 92 15.58 -2.58 -26.62
CA SER A 92 14.66 -2.57 -27.77
C SER A 92 14.86 -3.73 -28.73
N SER A 93 16.08 -4.30 -28.81
CA SER A 93 16.42 -5.42 -29.72
C SER A 93 16.07 -6.80 -29.17
N GLU A 94 15.56 -6.87 -27.91
CA GLU A 94 15.32 -8.12 -27.23
C GLU A 94 13.84 -8.31 -26.90
N SER A 95 13.41 -9.58 -26.79
CA SER A 95 12.08 -9.90 -26.29
C SER A 95 12.09 -10.01 -24.76
N TRP A 96 11.14 -9.35 -24.12
CA TRP A 96 11.01 -9.34 -22.67
C TRP A 96 9.72 -10.02 -22.23
N ASP A 97 9.82 -10.90 -21.24
CA ASP A 97 8.68 -11.65 -20.71
C ASP A 97 7.72 -10.79 -19.86
N LEU A 98 8.27 -9.77 -19.22
CA LEU A 98 7.55 -8.94 -18.24
C LEU A 98 8.16 -7.55 -18.18
N VAL A 99 7.32 -6.54 -18.27
CA VAL A 99 7.67 -5.16 -17.93
C VAL A 99 7.00 -4.79 -16.60
N VAL A 100 7.76 -4.26 -15.66
CA VAL A 100 7.25 -3.79 -14.35
C VAL A 100 7.36 -2.27 -14.30
N LEU A 101 6.23 -1.58 -14.26
CA LEU A 101 6.15 -0.13 -14.12
C LEU A 101 6.25 0.24 -12.65
N THR A 102 7.31 0.93 -12.26
CA THR A 102 7.48 1.47 -10.90
C THR A 102 7.13 2.95 -10.80
N THR A 103 6.84 3.58 -11.95
CA THR A 103 6.17 4.88 -12.07
C THR A 103 4.68 4.63 -12.34
N ARG A 104 3.83 5.55 -11.93
CA ARG A 104 2.39 5.48 -12.24
C ARG A 104 2.17 5.57 -13.75
N PRO A 105 1.21 4.84 -14.31
CA PRO A 105 0.91 4.91 -15.74
C PRO A 105 0.61 6.32 -16.24
N GLY A 106 -0.15 7.11 -15.49
CA GLY A 106 -0.49 8.50 -15.83
C GLY A 106 0.68 9.49 -15.72
N ASP A 107 1.80 9.08 -15.09
CA ASP A 107 3.00 9.91 -14.95
C ASP A 107 4.11 9.50 -15.96
N LEU A 108 3.82 8.57 -16.86
CA LEU A 108 4.72 8.20 -17.93
C LEU A 108 4.73 9.28 -19.00
N ASP A 109 5.93 9.67 -19.44
CA ASP A 109 6.03 10.50 -20.64
C ASP A 109 5.80 9.67 -21.91
N ASP A 110 5.41 10.37 -22.98
CA ASP A 110 5.05 9.75 -24.26
C ASP A 110 6.20 8.91 -24.88
N GLY A 111 7.45 9.35 -24.70
CA GLY A 111 8.63 8.63 -25.18
C GLY A 111 8.84 7.30 -24.47
N VAL A 112 8.62 7.28 -23.16
CA VAL A 112 8.67 6.04 -22.36
C VAL A 112 7.50 5.12 -22.73
N ALA A 113 6.29 5.66 -22.87
CA ALA A 113 5.14 4.89 -23.29
C ALA A 113 5.34 4.25 -24.67
N ALA A 114 5.82 5.02 -25.64
CA ALA A 114 6.15 4.54 -26.98
C ALA A 114 7.24 3.43 -26.96
N SER A 115 8.26 3.59 -26.13
CA SER A 115 9.31 2.58 -25.96
C SER A 115 8.75 1.27 -25.38
N ILE A 116 7.83 1.33 -24.41
CA ILE A 116 7.17 0.15 -23.86
C ILE A 116 6.31 -0.53 -24.93
N VAL A 117 5.54 0.24 -25.71
CA VAL A 117 4.74 -0.29 -26.82
C VAL A 117 5.64 -0.99 -27.86
N ALA A 118 6.79 -0.39 -28.19
CA ALA A 118 7.74 -0.98 -29.14
C ALA A 118 8.32 -2.34 -28.68
N LEU A 119 8.48 -2.55 -27.36
CA LEU A 119 8.91 -3.84 -26.80
C LEU A 119 7.85 -4.94 -26.94
N ARG A 120 6.60 -4.59 -27.20
CA ARG A 120 5.45 -5.52 -27.30
C ARG A 120 5.40 -6.54 -26.16
N PRO A 121 5.46 -6.13 -24.89
CA PRO A 121 5.45 -7.08 -23.79
C PRO A 121 4.08 -7.73 -23.69
N GLY A 122 4.03 -9.06 -23.58
CA GLY A 122 2.76 -9.77 -23.35
C GLY A 122 2.17 -9.50 -21.99
N ILE A 123 2.98 -9.07 -21.02
CA ILE A 123 2.55 -8.80 -19.64
C ILE A 123 3.22 -7.51 -19.14
N ILE A 124 2.39 -6.60 -18.62
CA ILE A 124 2.83 -5.43 -17.89
C ILE A 124 2.30 -5.50 -16.46
N ALA A 125 3.17 -5.32 -15.48
CA ALA A 125 2.80 -5.22 -14.08
C ALA A 125 2.99 -3.77 -13.60
N ILE A 126 1.95 -3.17 -13.02
CA ILE A 126 2.02 -1.85 -12.40
C ILE A 126 2.21 -1.99 -10.89
N THR A 127 3.05 -1.15 -10.28
CA THR A 127 3.18 -1.13 -8.81
C THR A 127 2.26 -0.10 -8.15
N SER A 128 1.62 0.74 -8.92
CA SER A 128 0.62 1.68 -8.41
C SER A 128 -0.62 0.95 -7.89
N GLN A 129 -1.17 1.47 -6.81
CA GLN A 129 -2.40 1.01 -6.17
C GLN A 129 -3.46 2.12 -6.14
N VAL A 130 -3.24 3.19 -6.88
CA VAL A 130 -4.20 4.28 -7.06
C VAL A 130 -5.36 3.79 -7.93
N ASP A 131 -6.58 4.17 -7.56
CA ASP A 131 -7.77 3.84 -8.33
C ASP A 131 -7.68 4.43 -9.74
N GLY A 132 -8.04 3.62 -10.73
CA GLY A 132 -7.99 4.00 -12.15
C GLY A 132 -6.67 3.71 -12.84
N ASP A 133 -5.52 3.65 -12.15
CA ASP A 133 -4.21 3.44 -12.78
C ASP A 133 -4.13 2.14 -13.60
N ARG A 134 -4.83 1.08 -13.17
CA ARG A 134 -4.92 -0.15 -13.96
C ARG A 134 -5.67 0.07 -15.29
N SER A 135 -6.74 0.86 -15.27
CA SER A 135 -7.51 1.17 -16.48
C SER A 135 -6.72 2.08 -17.41
N ILE A 136 -5.98 3.05 -16.86
CA ILE A 136 -5.06 3.89 -17.62
C ILE A 136 -4.00 3.02 -18.31
N ALA A 137 -3.34 2.12 -17.57
CA ALA A 137 -2.36 1.21 -18.15
C ALA A 137 -2.98 0.31 -19.25
N ALA A 138 -4.20 -0.21 -19.06
CA ALA A 138 -4.87 -1.03 -20.05
C ALA A 138 -5.22 -0.23 -21.33
N SER A 139 -5.56 1.04 -21.20
CA SER A 139 -5.79 1.92 -22.35
C SER A 139 -4.50 2.28 -23.09
N MET A 140 -3.41 2.49 -22.38
CA MET A 140 -2.10 2.80 -22.95
C MET A 140 -1.45 1.59 -23.64
N PHE A 141 -1.70 0.39 -23.14
CA PHE A 141 -1.06 -0.86 -23.60
C PHE A 141 -2.10 -1.95 -23.89
N PRO A 142 -2.95 -1.75 -24.90
CA PRO A 142 -4.09 -2.65 -25.19
C PRO A 142 -3.70 -4.08 -25.53
N ASP A 143 -2.51 -4.28 -26.10
CA ASP A 143 -1.99 -5.59 -26.49
C ASP A 143 -1.31 -6.35 -25.33
N SER A 144 -1.23 -5.74 -24.15
CA SER A 144 -0.59 -6.31 -22.98
C SER A 144 -1.60 -6.69 -21.90
N GLU A 145 -1.38 -7.80 -21.21
CA GLU A 145 -2.15 -8.10 -20.00
C GLU A 145 -1.63 -7.32 -18.83
N ILE A 146 -2.51 -6.51 -18.19
CA ILE A 146 -2.15 -5.66 -17.05
C ILE A 146 -2.38 -6.38 -15.74
N LEU A 147 -1.30 -6.55 -14.97
CA LEU A 147 -1.30 -7.05 -13.60
C LEU A 147 -1.00 -5.94 -12.61
N VAL A 148 -1.43 -6.12 -11.37
CA VAL A 148 -1.06 -5.26 -10.24
C VAL A 148 -0.07 -6.00 -9.35
N PHE A 149 1.09 -5.40 -9.12
CA PHE A 149 2.12 -5.87 -8.21
C PHE A 149 2.19 -4.96 -6.99
N SER A 150 1.95 -5.52 -5.80
CA SER A 150 2.15 -4.81 -4.54
C SER A 150 3.49 -5.20 -3.94
N PRO A 151 4.44 -4.27 -3.77
CA PRO A 151 5.76 -4.58 -3.23
C PRO A 151 5.67 -4.98 -1.75
N VAL A 152 6.40 -6.05 -1.39
CA VAL A 152 6.53 -6.54 -0.01
C VAL A 152 7.96 -6.25 0.47
N LEU A 153 8.43 -5.05 0.22
CA LEU A 153 9.73 -4.56 0.64
C LEU A 153 9.66 -3.09 0.99
N LEU A 154 10.54 -2.65 1.85
CA LEU A 154 10.80 -1.23 2.11
C LEU A 154 12.12 -0.87 1.44
N SER A 155 12.16 0.23 0.71
CA SER A 155 13.34 0.67 0.00
C SER A 155 13.44 2.19 -0.01
N GLU A 156 14.65 2.69 0.10
CA GLU A 156 14.93 4.11 0.00
C GLU A 156 16.23 4.34 -0.77
N ARG A 157 16.27 5.44 -1.51
CA ARG A 157 17.50 5.92 -2.11
C ARG A 157 18.27 6.68 -1.02
N THR A 158 19.50 6.22 -0.73
CA THR A 158 20.44 6.90 0.16
C THR A 158 21.30 7.87 -0.64
N THR A 159 22.34 8.43 -0.04
CA THR A 159 23.26 9.36 -0.72
C THR A 159 23.89 8.72 -1.97
N GLY A 160 23.97 9.49 -3.05
CA GLY A 160 24.53 9.05 -4.32
C GLY A 160 23.63 8.06 -5.06
N ARG A 161 24.25 7.04 -5.68
CA ARG A 161 23.59 5.98 -6.49
C ARG A 161 23.29 4.72 -5.70
N THR A 162 23.13 4.81 -4.38
CA THR A 162 22.89 3.65 -3.53
C THR A 162 21.42 3.57 -3.12
N VAL A 163 20.83 2.40 -3.25
CA VAL A 163 19.52 2.07 -2.70
C VAL A 163 19.70 1.07 -1.57
N SER A 164 19.13 1.41 -0.43
CA SER A 164 19.00 0.48 0.69
C SER A 164 17.60 -0.10 0.70
N TYR A 165 17.49 -1.39 0.95
CA TYR A 165 16.19 -2.04 1.07
C TYR A 165 16.16 -3.06 2.20
N TRP A 166 14.98 -3.26 2.74
CA TRP A 166 14.65 -4.37 3.62
C TRP A 166 13.53 -5.21 3.02
N HIS A 167 13.73 -6.50 2.99
CA HIS A 167 12.76 -7.47 2.51
C HIS A 167 12.55 -8.53 3.59
N PRO A 168 11.32 -8.73 4.07
CA PRO A 168 11.03 -9.70 5.12
C PRO A 168 11.47 -11.12 4.70
N PRO A 169 12.20 -11.84 5.56
CA PRO A 169 12.64 -13.20 5.24
C PRO A 169 11.47 -14.13 4.91
N GLY A 170 11.61 -14.91 3.84
CA GLY A 170 10.60 -15.88 3.42
C GLY A 170 9.37 -15.30 2.72
N MET A 171 9.26 -13.98 2.63
CA MET A 171 8.16 -13.33 1.92
C MET A 171 8.45 -13.21 0.41
N PRO A 172 7.43 -13.12 -0.45
CA PRO A 172 7.61 -12.78 -1.85
C PRO A 172 8.07 -11.33 -2.01
N VAL A 173 8.69 -10.98 -3.14
CA VAL A 173 9.02 -9.58 -3.47
C VAL A 173 7.75 -8.79 -3.80
N PHE A 174 6.82 -9.45 -4.50
CA PHE A 174 5.53 -8.85 -4.85
C PHE A 174 4.36 -9.79 -4.55
N MET A 175 3.27 -9.23 -4.06
CA MET A 175 1.94 -9.80 -4.21
C MET A 175 1.41 -9.41 -5.59
N ALA A 176 0.88 -10.36 -6.34
CA ALA A 176 0.41 -10.18 -7.71
C ALA A 176 -1.09 -10.45 -7.84
N SER A 177 -1.82 -9.55 -8.50
CA SER A 177 -3.23 -9.71 -8.83
C SER A 177 -3.50 -9.43 -10.29
N GLY A 178 -4.43 -10.19 -10.86
CA GLY A 178 -4.85 -10.09 -12.25
C GLY A 178 -5.54 -11.38 -12.70
N ARG A 179 -5.49 -11.70 -13.99
CA ARG A 179 -6.07 -12.94 -14.52
C ARG A 179 -5.39 -14.17 -13.91
N ARG A 180 -6.17 -15.05 -13.31
CA ARG A 180 -5.65 -16.20 -12.52
C ARG A 180 -4.66 -17.07 -13.32
N GLY A 181 -4.93 -17.30 -14.60
CA GLY A 181 -4.06 -18.10 -15.48
C GLY A 181 -2.67 -17.48 -15.60
N THR A 182 -2.61 -16.19 -15.89
CA THR A 182 -1.36 -15.44 -16.08
C THR A 182 -0.57 -15.32 -14.78
N VAL A 183 -1.23 -14.98 -13.66
CA VAL A 183 -0.58 -14.94 -12.34
C VAL A 183 0.00 -16.32 -11.97
N ARG A 184 -0.73 -17.41 -12.25
CA ARG A 184 -0.25 -18.77 -12.01
C ARG A 184 0.95 -19.11 -12.91
N GLY A 185 0.89 -18.73 -14.19
CA GLY A 185 1.99 -18.92 -15.14
C GLY A 185 3.25 -18.17 -14.71
N LEU A 186 3.13 -16.90 -14.32
CA LEU A 186 4.22 -16.10 -13.79
C LEU A 186 4.82 -16.70 -12.52
N ARG A 187 3.98 -17.14 -11.58
CA ARG A 187 4.46 -17.76 -10.35
C ARG A 187 5.27 -19.02 -10.60
N ARG A 188 4.88 -19.85 -11.59
CA ARG A 188 5.68 -21.03 -11.97
C ARG A 188 7.06 -20.66 -12.50
N ARG A 189 7.16 -19.56 -13.26
CA ARG A 189 8.40 -19.09 -13.90
C ARG A 189 9.27 -18.28 -12.93
N LEU A 190 8.69 -17.43 -12.09
CA LEU A 190 9.39 -16.54 -11.15
C LEU A 190 9.58 -17.17 -9.75
N GLY A 191 8.90 -18.27 -9.47
CA GLY A 191 9.01 -18.97 -8.18
C GLY A 191 8.53 -18.12 -7.01
N GLY A 192 9.27 -18.16 -5.90
CA GLY A 192 8.94 -17.45 -4.66
C GLY A 192 9.06 -15.92 -4.72
N LEU A 193 9.48 -15.34 -5.85
CA LEU A 193 9.56 -13.88 -5.99
C LEU A 193 8.18 -13.22 -6.03
N ILE A 194 7.16 -13.97 -6.46
CA ILE A 194 5.78 -13.48 -6.46
C ILE A 194 4.82 -14.47 -5.81
N VAL A 195 3.74 -13.94 -5.24
CA VAL A 195 2.58 -14.73 -4.78
C VAL A 195 1.30 -14.16 -5.39
N GLY A 196 0.46 -15.03 -5.96
CA GLY A 196 -0.84 -14.63 -6.49
C GLY A 196 -1.85 -14.45 -5.37
N VAL A 197 -2.49 -13.29 -5.33
CA VAL A 197 -3.52 -12.96 -4.34
C VAL A 197 -4.75 -12.33 -5.00
N PRO A 198 -5.92 -12.39 -4.37
CA PRO A 198 -7.08 -11.63 -4.81
C PRO A 198 -6.84 -10.12 -4.76
N ALA A 199 -7.53 -9.35 -5.60
CA ALA A 199 -7.33 -7.89 -5.68
C ALA A 199 -7.53 -7.19 -4.32
N PHE A 200 -8.52 -7.62 -3.53
CA PHE A 200 -8.79 -7.00 -2.22
C PHE A 200 -7.62 -7.17 -1.24
N VAL A 201 -6.82 -8.24 -1.35
CA VAL A 201 -5.61 -8.45 -0.52
C VAL A 201 -4.52 -7.44 -0.86
N ILE A 202 -4.49 -6.94 -2.09
CA ILE A 202 -3.58 -5.86 -2.49
C ILE A 202 -4.11 -4.50 -2.03
N SER A 203 -5.41 -4.27 -2.14
CA SER A 203 -6.01 -2.95 -1.88
C SER A 203 -6.28 -2.68 -0.40
N ALA A 204 -6.48 -3.72 0.43
CA ALA A 204 -6.81 -3.54 1.83
C ALA A 204 -5.64 -2.98 2.68
N PRO A 205 -4.39 -3.45 2.55
CA PRO A 205 -3.27 -2.89 3.32
C PRO A 205 -3.07 -1.38 3.13
N PRO A 206 -3.07 -0.82 1.91
CA PRO A 206 -3.04 0.62 1.73
C PRO A 206 -4.21 1.34 2.39
N ALA A 207 -5.43 0.80 2.30
CA ALA A 207 -6.60 1.40 2.94
C ALA A 207 -6.48 1.46 4.47
N VAL A 208 -5.75 0.51 5.08
CA VAL A 208 -5.40 0.56 6.50
C VAL A 208 -4.30 1.57 6.77
N PHE A 209 -3.24 1.58 5.97
CA PHE A 209 -1.98 2.24 6.30
C PHE A 209 -1.91 3.71 5.84
N ILE A 210 -2.41 4.02 4.65
CA ILE A 210 -2.31 5.37 4.04
C ILE A 210 -2.97 6.46 4.89
N PRO A 211 -4.09 6.24 5.60
CA PRO A 211 -4.63 7.26 6.51
C PRO A 211 -3.66 7.70 7.62
N TYR A 212 -2.83 6.80 8.13
CA TYR A 212 -1.80 7.17 9.12
C TYR A 212 -0.65 7.93 8.46
N VAL A 213 -0.30 7.57 7.23
CA VAL A 213 0.67 8.31 6.43
C VAL A 213 0.19 9.73 6.14
N ALA A 214 -1.07 9.89 5.74
CA ALA A 214 -1.67 11.19 5.48
C ALA A 214 -1.71 12.06 6.76
N GLU A 215 -2.04 11.45 7.91
CA GLU A 215 -1.98 12.13 9.22
C GLU A 215 -0.56 12.56 9.56
N LEU A 216 0.44 11.68 9.33
CA LEU A 216 1.84 11.99 9.53
C LEU A 216 2.28 13.17 8.64
N SER A 217 1.91 13.15 7.36
CA SER A 217 2.19 14.24 6.43
C SER A 217 1.50 15.53 6.89
N ALA A 218 0.22 15.48 7.27
CA ALA A 218 -0.49 16.66 7.79
C ALA A 218 0.14 17.24 9.07
N ARG A 219 0.98 16.46 9.76
CA ARG A 219 1.75 16.85 10.95
C ARG A 219 3.25 17.03 10.66
N GLU A 220 3.59 17.40 9.44
CA GLU A 220 4.96 17.73 9.04
C GLU A 220 5.97 16.59 9.27
N GLY A 221 5.52 15.35 9.17
CA GLY A 221 6.35 14.17 9.40
C GLY A 221 6.66 13.92 10.88
N ASN A 222 6.01 14.62 11.80
CA ASN A 222 6.25 14.47 13.23
C ASN A 222 5.61 13.17 13.77
N TRP A 223 6.43 12.15 13.95
CA TRP A 223 6.01 10.84 14.40
C TRP A 223 5.41 10.82 15.81
N ALA A 224 5.98 11.59 16.75
CA ALA A 224 5.45 11.69 18.11
C ALA A 224 4.07 12.33 18.11
N SER A 225 3.86 13.34 17.25
CA SER A 225 2.55 13.96 17.06
C SER A 225 1.54 12.99 16.44
N LEU A 226 1.93 12.16 15.47
CA LEU A 226 1.07 11.10 14.95
C LEU A 226 0.62 10.16 16.08
N ARG A 227 1.56 9.68 16.90
CA ARG A 227 1.27 8.74 18.00
C ARG A 227 0.28 9.26 19.02
N SER A 228 0.26 10.56 19.28
CA SER A 228 -0.70 11.20 20.19
C SER A 228 -2.07 11.47 19.55
N HIS A 229 -2.22 11.28 18.23
CA HIS A 229 -3.44 11.64 17.50
C HIS A 229 -3.96 10.52 16.60
N LEU A 230 -3.99 9.28 17.10
CA LEU A 230 -4.38 8.10 16.29
C LEU A 230 -5.88 8.00 15.99
N ARG A 231 -6.74 8.76 16.67
CA ARG A 231 -8.20 8.65 16.52
C ARG A 231 -8.70 8.95 15.11
N ARG A 232 -8.24 10.07 14.52
CA ARG A 232 -8.65 10.48 13.16
C ARG A 232 -8.20 9.49 12.11
N PRO A 233 -6.90 9.11 12.02
CA PRO A 233 -6.45 8.15 11.02
C PRO A 233 -7.06 6.75 11.24
N SER A 234 -7.32 6.30 12.47
CA SER A 234 -7.99 5.01 12.71
C SER A 234 -9.42 5.00 12.15
N ARG A 235 -10.20 6.08 12.35
CA ARG A 235 -11.53 6.21 11.77
C ARG A 235 -11.48 6.30 10.24
N ALA A 236 -10.55 7.08 9.70
CA ALA A 236 -10.35 7.19 8.26
C ALA A 236 -9.94 5.85 7.63
N ALA A 237 -9.10 5.05 8.30
CA ALA A 237 -8.74 3.71 7.87
C ALA A 237 -9.95 2.76 7.86
N ALA A 238 -10.81 2.81 8.87
CA ALA A 238 -12.06 2.03 8.90
C ALA A 238 -12.98 2.40 7.73
N GLU A 239 -13.11 3.69 7.41
CA GLU A 239 -13.89 4.18 6.28
C GLU A 239 -13.27 3.76 4.94
N ALA A 240 -11.94 3.88 4.77
CA ALA A 240 -11.22 3.47 3.58
C ALA A 240 -11.33 1.95 3.33
N VAL A 241 -11.12 1.14 4.37
CA VAL A 241 -11.30 -0.33 4.28
C VAL A 241 -12.74 -0.66 3.87
N HIS A 242 -13.74 0.01 4.45
CA HIS A 242 -15.12 -0.19 4.04
C HIS A 242 -15.36 0.22 2.57
N ALA A 243 -14.78 1.34 2.13
CA ALA A 243 -14.87 1.79 0.74
C ALA A 243 -14.27 0.77 -0.23
N VAL A 244 -13.15 0.15 0.11
CA VAL A 244 -12.45 -0.82 -0.75
C VAL A 244 -13.07 -2.20 -0.72
N THR A 245 -13.35 -2.74 0.48
CA THR A 245 -13.74 -4.13 0.66
C THR A 245 -15.25 -4.34 0.79
N GLY A 246 -16.02 -3.30 1.15
CA GLY A 246 -17.42 -3.39 1.55
C GLY A 246 -17.65 -3.91 2.96
N VAL A 247 -16.57 -4.30 3.66
CA VAL A 247 -16.64 -4.83 5.03
C VAL A 247 -16.37 -3.70 6.02
N ARG A 248 -17.22 -3.53 7.02
CA ARG A 248 -16.99 -2.61 8.13
C ARG A 248 -16.07 -3.27 9.14
N MET A 249 -14.86 -2.76 9.25
CA MET A 249 -13.87 -3.24 10.21
C MET A 249 -13.60 -2.11 11.22
N PRO A 250 -13.90 -2.30 12.51
CA PRO A 250 -13.57 -1.29 13.51
C PRO A 250 -12.05 -1.22 13.66
N MET A 251 -11.51 -0.01 13.59
CA MET A 251 -10.10 0.28 13.84
C MET A 251 -9.96 0.94 15.18
N SER A 252 -9.11 0.39 16.04
CA SER A 252 -8.87 0.87 17.40
C SER A 252 -7.57 1.66 17.45
N ASP A 253 -7.60 2.82 18.11
CA ASP A 253 -6.41 3.66 18.34
C ASP A 253 -5.34 2.90 19.12
N ARG A 254 -5.77 2.06 20.09
CA ARG A 254 -4.86 1.21 20.88
C ARG A 254 -4.19 0.16 19.99
N ALA A 255 -4.95 -0.51 19.11
CA ALA A 255 -4.39 -1.48 18.18
C ALA A 255 -3.43 -0.82 17.21
N ALA A 256 -3.75 0.37 16.69
CA ALA A 256 -2.86 1.16 15.86
C ALA A 256 -1.55 1.50 16.59
N GLY A 257 -1.63 1.94 17.85
CA GLY A 257 -0.43 2.20 18.67
C GLY A 257 0.45 0.97 18.81
N LEU A 258 -0.13 -0.20 19.09
CA LEU A 258 0.63 -1.47 19.17
C LEU A 258 1.30 -1.85 17.85
N VAL A 259 0.63 -1.61 16.71
CA VAL A 259 1.23 -1.84 15.39
C VAL A 259 2.40 -0.90 15.15
N LEU A 260 2.29 0.38 15.49
CA LEU A 260 3.40 1.33 15.37
C LEU A 260 4.58 0.94 16.26
N ASP A 261 4.32 0.52 17.53
CA ASP A 261 5.35 0.00 18.42
C ASP A 261 6.05 -1.25 17.85
N ALA A 262 5.27 -2.15 17.25
CA ALA A 262 5.82 -3.32 16.60
C ALA A 262 6.69 -2.95 15.38
N LEU A 263 6.26 -2.00 14.57
CA LEU A 263 7.05 -1.51 13.43
C LEU A 263 8.37 -0.92 13.90
N GLU A 264 8.38 -0.06 14.91
CA GLU A 264 9.61 0.51 15.48
C GLU A 264 10.55 -0.56 16.05
N ARG A 265 9.98 -1.63 16.62
CA ARG A 265 10.76 -2.68 17.28
C ARG A 265 11.34 -3.71 16.31
N PHE A 266 10.58 -4.07 15.26
CA PHE A 266 10.91 -5.22 14.40
C PHE A 266 11.44 -4.83 13.03
N VAL A 267 11.14 -3.61 12.54
CA VAL A 267 11.65 -3.15 11.27
C VAL A 267 13.05 -2.54 11.46
N PRO A 268 14.06 -2.96 10.69
CA PRO A 268 15.47 -2.58 10.91
C PRO A 268 15.85 -1.24 10.30
N ILE A 269 14.88 -0.36 10.14
CA ILE A 269 15.08 1.03 9.70
C ILE A 269 14.47 1.94 10.76
N ASP A 270 14.94 3.17 10.83
CA ASP A 270 14.25 4.20 11.60
C ASP A 270 12.94 4.52 10.89
N VAL A 271 11.85 3.91 11.38
CA VAL A 271 10.53 4.01 10.76
C VAL A 271 10.04 5.46 10.76
N SER A 272 10.37 6.24 11.79
CA SER A 272 9.95 7.63 11.92
C SER A 272 10.62 8.50 10.87
N GLU A 273 11.94 8.35 10.72
CA GLU A 273 12.73 9.09 9.74
C GLU A 273 12.39 8.65 8.30
N TYR A 274 12.24 7.33 8.08
CA TYR A 274 11.83 6.79 6.78
C TYR A 274 10.45 7.30 6.38
N ALA A 275 9.48 7.21 7.29
CA ALA A 275 8.12 7.63 7.01
C ALA A 275 8.03 9.13 6.71
N GLY A 276 8.70 9.97 7.50
CA GLY A 276 8.72 11.42 7.28
C GLY A 276 9.32 11.81 5.92
N ARG A 277 10.43 11.17 5.50
CA ARG A 277 11.08 11.46 4.22
C ARG A 277 10.38 10.84 3.02
N HIS A 278 9.97 9.59 3.16
CA HIS A 278 9.40 8.84 2.04
C HIS A 278 8.02 9.39 1.66
N PHE A 279 7.16 9.56 2.64
CA PHE A 279 5.79 9.97 2.37
C PHE A 279 5.63 11.47 2.11
N GLY A 280 6.50 12.32 2.65
CA GLY A 280 6.53 13.73 2.29
C GLY A 280 6.81 14.00 0.80
N ARG A 281 7.43 13.04 0.09
CA ARG A 281 7.66 13.13 -1.37
C ARG A 281 6.49 12.63 -2.20
N HIS A 282 5.54 11.91 -1.59
CA HIS A 282 4.43 11.24 -2.26
C HIS A 282 3.05 11.72 -1.77
N GLU A 283 2.99 12.96 -1.25
CA GLU A 283 1.74 13.54 -0.73
C GLU A 283 0.64 13.58 -1.79
N GLY A 284 0.97 13.90 -3.05
CA GLY A 284 0.03 13.87 -4.17
C GLY A 284 -0.59 12.49 -4.38
N GLN A 285 0.23 11.43 -4.43
CA GLN A 285 -0.26 10.06 -4.56
C GLN A 285 -1.12 9.64 -3.36
N THR A 286 -0.73 10.05 -2.15
CA THR A 286 -1.52 9.81 -0.94
C THR A 286 -2.89 10.47 -1.05
N LEU A 287 -2.95 11.71 -1.53
CA LEU A 287 -4.19 12.44 -1.73
C LEU A 287 -5.08 11.76 -2.78
N ASP A 288 -4.52 11.35 -3.92
CA ASP A 288 -5.26 10.63 -4.97
C ASP A 288 -5.90 9.34 -4.44
N MET A 289 -5.19 8.62 -3.56
CA MET A 289 -5.75 7.42 -2.93
C MET A 289 -6.92 7.74 -1.99
N LEU A 290 -6.80 8.79 -1.16
CA LEU A 290 -7.88 9.22 -0.27
C LEU A 290 -9.12 9.64 -1.08
N ASP A 291 -8.93 10.39 -2.16
CA ASP A 291 -10.01 10.85 -3.04
C ASP A 291 -10.68 9.70 -3.78
N GLY A 292 -9.91 8.73 -4.26
CA GLY A 292 -10.43 7.50 -4.86
C GLY A 292 -11.32 6.72 -3.88
N TRP A 293 -10.94 6.61 -2.61
CA TRP A 293 -11.76 5.95 -1.60
C TRP A 293 -13.01 6.75 -1.22
N LEU A 294 -12.94 8.07 -1.19
CA LEU A 294 -14.12 8.93 -1.01
C LEU A 294 -15.13 8.76 -2.14
N SER A 295 -14.65 8.71 -3.38
CA SER A 295 -15.48 8.46 -4.57
C SER A 295 -16.15 7.08 -4.51
N ARG A 296 -15.40 6.03 -4.19
CA ARG A 296 -15.96 4.67 -4.00
C ARG A 296 -16.99 4.59 -2.88
N ALA A 297 -16.77 5.30 -1.78
CA ALA A 297 -17.73 5.37 -0.68
C ALA A 297 -19.04 6.03 -1.12
N ALA A 298 -18.97 7.10 -1.91
CA ALA A 298 -20.12 7.78 -2.49
C ALA A 298 -20.89 6.88 -3.47
N GLU A 299 -20.20 6.21 -4.38
CA GLU A 299 -20.79 5.24 -5.33
C GLU A 299 -21.53 4.10 -4.61
N ARG A 300 -20.93 3.52 -3.56
CA ARG A 300 -21.58 2.48 -2.74
C ARG A 300 -22.84 2.97 -2.06
N THR A 301 -22.81 4.21 -1.57
CA THR A 301 -23.98 4.83 -0.92
C THR A 301 -25.09 5.04 -1.92
N ALA A 302 -24.78 5.56 -3.11
CA ALA A 302 -25.73 5.74 -4.21
C ALA A 302 -26.33 4.41 -4.68
N ALA A 303 -25.50 3.40 -4.90
CA ALA A 303 -25.96 2.05 -5.30
C ALA A 303 -26.86 1.41 -4.23
N ARG A 304 -26.63 1.67 -2.96
CA ARG A 304 -27.49 1.18 -1.87
C ARG A 304 -28.83 1.92 -1.84
N ALA A 305 -28.85 3.21 -2.09
CA ALA A 305 -30.08 4.01 -2.16
C ALA A 305 -30.98 3.61 -3.35
N GLN A 306 -30.38 3.17 -4.45
CA GLN A 306 -31.10 2.71 -5.66
C GLN A 306 -31.61 1.28 -5.58
N ARG A 307 -31.25 0.50 -4.57
CA ARG A 307 -31.83 -0.85 -4.39
C ARG A 307 -33.30 -0.73 -4.01
N PRO A 308 -34.22 -1.29 -4.80
CA PRO A 308 -35.63 -1.28 -4.45
C PRO A 308 -35.80 -1.96 -3.08
N THR A 309 -36.48 -1.26 -2.19
CA THR A 309 -36.92 -1.87 -0.92
C THR A 309 -37.63 -3.17 -1.24
N PRO A 310 -37.24 -4.35 -0.70
CA PRO A 310 -37.95 -5.55 -0.95
C PRO A 310 -39.43 -5.31 -0.58
N ALA A 311 -40.28 -5.38 -1.57
CA ALA A 311 -41.73 -5.23 -1.34
C ALA A 311 -42.09 -6.17 -0.19
N MET A 312 -42.58 -5.60 0.91
CA MET A 312 -43.12 -6.37 2.01
C MET A 312 -43.99 -7.44 1.39
N ARG A 313 -43.57 -8.71 1.48
CA ARG A 313 -44.44 -9.82 1.14
C ARG A 313 -45.73 -9.56 1.91
N ARG A 314 -46.77 -9.20 1.16
CA ARG A 314 -48.12 -9.11 1.74
C ARG A 314 -48.38 -10.44 2.43
N SER A 315 -48.35 -10.40 3.75
CA SER A 315 -48.86 -11.52 4.55
C SER A 315 -50.28 -11.74 4.13
N PRO A 316 -50.74 -13.02 3.95
CA PRO A 316 -52.12 -13.30 3.66
C PRO A 316 -52.99 -12.69 4.75
N THR A 317 -54.00 -11.97 4.33
CA THR A 317 -55.01 -11.28 5.12
C THR A 317 -55.50 -12.15 6.27
N PRO A 318 -55.33 -11.78 7.54
CA PRO A 318 -56.05 -12.42 8.63
C PRO A 318 -57.48 -11.88 8.63
N THR A 319 -58.43 -12.79 8.71
CA THR A 319 -59.88 -12.58 8.95
C THR A 319 -60.15 -11.59 10.09
N PRO A 320 -61.13 -10.69 9.97
CA PRO A 320 -61.35 -9.62 10.94
C PRO A 320 -61.94 -10.14 12.26
N ALA A 321 -61.12 -10.15 13.32
CA ALA A 321 -61.63 -10.25 14.66
C ALA A 321 -61.66 -8.82 15.26
N MET A 322 -62.87 -8.37 15.53
CA MET A 322 -63.13 -7.10 16.27
C MET A 322 -62.34 -7.05 17.57
N ARG A 323 -61.40 -6.10 17.68
CA ARG A 323 -60.92 -5.65 19.00
C ARG A 323 -60.54 -4.16 18.98
N ARG A 324 -60.95 -3.55 20.08
CA ARG A 324 -60.92 -2.15 20.44
C ARG A 324 -59.54 -1.49 20.22
N SER A 325 -59.59 -0.26 19.73
CA SER A 325 -58.47 0.66 19.54
C SER A 325 -57.83 1.06 20.86
N PRO A 326 -56.46 1.01 20.96
CA PRO A 326 -55.74 1.91 21.85
C PRO A 326 -55.26 3.13 21.07
N THR A 327 -55.41 4.29 21.64
CA THR A 327 -54.97 5.61 21.18
C THR A 327 -53.49 5.62 20.87
N PRO A 328 -53.01 6.11 19.70
CA PRO A 328 -51.59 6.24 19.45
C PRO A 328 -51.00 7.38 20.27
N THR A 329 -50.04 7.05 21.11
CA THR A 329 -49.16 8.01 21.75
C THR A 329 -48.22 8.63 20.71
N PRO A 330 -48.05 9.97 20.65
CA PRO A 330 -47.16 10.58 19.69
C PRO A 330 -45.70 10.19 20.04
N VAL A 331 -45.05 9.46 19.09
CA VAL A 331 -43.61 9.20 19.12
C VAL A 331 -42.91 10.52 18.89
N THR A 332 -42.37 11.08 19.97
CA THR A 332 -41.50 12.26 19.94
C THR A 332 -40.36 12.01 18.95
N GLY A 333 -40.29 12.93 17.96
CA GLY A 333 -39.30 12.86 16.88
C GLY A 333 -37.88 12.78 17.43
N ARG A 334 -37.18 11.72 17.07
CA ARG A 334 -35.73 11.67 17.19
C ARG A 334 -35.17 12.80 16.33
N SER A 335 -34.62 13.82 16.99
CA SER A 335 -33.80 14.82 16.31
C SER A 335 -32.76 14.12 15.42
N PRO A 336 -32.55 14.54 14.17
CA PRO A 336 -31.53 13.97 13.32
C PRO A 336 -30.19 14.17 14.03
N VAL A 337 -29.54 13.06 14.36
CA VAL A 337 -28.14 13.05 14.82
C VAL A 337 -27.34 13.78 13.75
N PRO A 338 -26.59 14.85 14.08
CA PRO A 338 -25.81 15.58 13.08
C PRO A 338 -24.92 14.58 12.35
N ALA A 339 -24.96 14.61 11.03
CA ALA A 339 -24.16 13.75 10.19
C ALA A 339 -22.69 13.91 10.61
N GLN A 340 -22.14 12.90 11.27
CA GLN A 340 -20.74 12.93 11.66
C GLN A 340 -19.93 13.09 10.38
N SER A 341 -19.08 14.14 10.34
CA SER A 341 -18.17 14.36 9.22
C SER A 341 -17.30 13.13 9.01
N SER A 342 -17.09 12.73 7.75
CA SER A 342 -16.24 11.60 7.42
C SER A 342 -14.80 11.93 7.80
N ALA A 343 -14.19 11.10 8.64
CA ALA A 343 -12.79 11.26 9.06
C ALA A 343 -11.83 11.17 7.86
N LEU A 344 -12.18 10.38 6.85
CA LEU A 344 -11.45 10.28 5.60
C LEU A 344 -11.46 11.63 4.83
N ARG A 345 -12.60 12.31 4.79
CA ARG A 345 -12.73 13.65 4.16
C ARG A 345 -11.96 14.71 4.93
N GLU A 346 -12.06 14.73 6.25
CA GLU A 346 -11.29 15.65 7.11
C GLU A 346 -9.78 15.49 6.89
N LEU A 347 -9.33 14.25 6.75
CA LEU A 347 -7.93 13.94 6.54
C LEU A 347 -7.44 14.37 5.15
N ALA A 348 -8.22 14.10 4.10
CA ALA A 348 -7.93 14.57 2.73
C ALA A 348 -7.87 16.10 2.67
N GLN A 349 -8.78 16.79 3.35
CA GLN A 349 -8.78 18.25 3.42
C GLN A 349 -7.54 18.79 4.14
N ALA A 350 -7.15 18.19 5.28
CA ALA A 350 -5.97 18.59 6.01
C ALA A 350 -4.69 18.43 5.17
N LEU A 351 -4.60 17.37 4.38
CA LEU A 351 -3.47 17.13 3.49
C LEU A 351 -3.44 18.12 2.31
N ARG A 352 -4.60 18.44 1.71
CA ARG A 352 -4.70 19.46 0.64
C ARG A 352 -4.21 20.83 1.10
N LEU A 353 -4.64 21.28 2.28
CA LEU A 353 -4.20 22.55 2.85
C LEU A 353 -2.70 22.64 3.07
N ARG A 354 -2.04 21.49 3.21
CA ARG A 354 -0.59 21.44 3.31
C ARG A 354 0.09 21.50 1.94
N VAL A 355 -0.39 20.73 0.97
CA VAL A 355 0.21 20.67 -0.39
C VAL A 355 0.12 22.02 -1.11
N THR A 356 -0.82 22.88 -0.74
CA THR A 356 -1.02 24.23 -1.32
C THR A 356 -0.21 25.33 -0.61
N ARG A 357 0.50 25.04 0.45
CA ARG A 357 1.45 25.95 1.13
C ARG A 357 2.87 25.77 0.67
#